data_099fd0705505efaa2e7c23e4f4d8ad07
#
_entry.id   099fd0705505efaa2e7c23e4f4d8ad07
#
_cell.length_a   1.000
_cell.length_b   1.000
_cell.length_c   1.000
_cell.angle_alpha   90.00
_cell.angle_beta   90.00
_cell.angle_gamma   90.00
#
_symmetry.space_group_name_H-M   'P 1'
#
loop_
_entity.id
_entity.type
_entity.pdbx_description
1 polymer ?
#
loop_
_entity_poly.entity_id
_entity_poly.type
_entity_poly.pdbx_seq_one_letter_code
_entity_poly.pdbx_strand_id
1 'polypeptide(L)'
;MPLGNVFVFGDFNGRTKDLPDFIQHDELHEAVLDNLPTYSEDIILPTRTSSDQGINDNGRRLLTLCKSTGIRIVNGRHPGGFSNDVTFCGLRGLSTIDYLLSTADMFNFVEKFIVCNFNTFSDHAPLHIELPC
;
A
#
# COMPACT_ATOMS: atom_id res chain seq x y z
N MET A 1 -17.02 1.44 -10.50
CA MET A 1 -16.43 0.67 -11.59
C MET A 1 -15.13 0.01 -11.13
N PRO A 2 -14.94 -1.29 -11.31
CA PRO A 2 -13.70 -1.92 -10.90
C PRO A 2 -12.54 -1.43 -11.77
N LEU A 3 -11.37 -1.31 -11.15
CA LEU A 3 -10.16 -0.87 -11.84
C LEU A 3 -9.60 -1.89 -12.85
N GLY A 4 -10.03 -3.15 -12.75
CA GLY A 4 -9.37 -4.23 -13.44
C GLY A 4 -8.07 -4.61 -12.73
N ASN A 5 -7.13 -5.19 -13.44
CA ASN A 5 -5.88 -5.68 -12.90
C ASN A 5 -4.80 -4.59 -13.06
N VAL A 6 -4.42 -3.96 -11.95
CA VAL A 6 -3.56 -2.78 -11.99
C VAL A 6 -2.42 -2.92 -10.99
N PHE A 7 -1.22 -2.53 -11.44
CA PHE A 7 -0.06 -2.25 -10.60
C PHE A 7 0.35 -0.80 -10.80
N VAL A 8 0.62 -0.10 -9.70
CA VAL A 8 1.15 1.26 -9.73
C VAL A 8 2.33 1.31 -8.77
N PHE A 9 3.43 1.89 -9.18
CA PHE A 9 4.59 2.04 -8.29
C PHE A 9 5.27 3.38 -8.52
N GLY A 10 5.91 3.87 -7.48
CA GLY A 10 6.65 5.12 -7.54
C GLY A 10 6.65 5.87 -6.22
N ASP A 11 7.06 7.14 -6.29
CA ASP A 11 7.12 8.06 -5.18
C ASP A 11 5.77 8.78 -5.04
N PHE A 12 5.09 8.55 -3.92
CA PHE A 12 3.80 9.19 -3.62
C PHE A 12 3.96 10.35 -2.64
N ASN A 13 5.17 10.55 -2.12
CA ASN A 13 5.47 11.57 -1.12
C ASN A 13 4.48 11.54 0.06
N GLY A 14 3.98 10.36 0.37
CA GLY A 14 2.98 10.14 1.40
C GLY A 14 3.43 9.13 2.43
N ARG A 15 3.25 9.45 3.72
CA ARG A 15 3.55 8.56 4.84
C ARG A 15 2.23 8.04 5.39
N THR A 16 2.08 6.72 5.43
CA THR A 16 0.80 6.08 5.78
C THR A 16 0.85 5.29 7.07
N LYS A 17 2.01 5.20 7.73
CA LYS A 17 2.19 4.34 8.88
C LYS A 17 1.69 2.92 8.54
N ASP A 18 0.96 2.28 9.41
CA ASP A 18 0.32 0.98 9.18
C ASP A 18 -1.21 1.10 9.13
N LEU A 19 -1.73 2.29 8.83
CA LEU A 19 -3.16 2.53 8.82
C LEU A 19 -3.85 1.71 7.72
N PRO A 20 -5.13 1.34 7.92
CA PRO A 20 -5.86 0.52 6.95
C PRO A 20 -5.98 1.21 5.59
N ASP A 21 -5.76 0.42 4.54
CA ASP A 21 -5.92 0.84 3.15
C ASP A 21 -7.16 0.22 2.49
N PHE A 22 -8.06 -0.33 3.30
CA PHE A 22 -9.28 -0.99 2.85
C PHE A 22 -10.44 -0.61 3.76
N ILE A 23 -11.67 -0.80 3.23
CA ILE A 23 -12.88 -0.53 4.00
C ILE A 23 -13.13 -1.70 4.94
N GLN A 24 -13.15 -1.42 6.25
CA GLN A 24 -13.49 -2.40 7.28
C GLN A 24 -15.00 -2.44 7.46
N HIS A 25 -15.52 -3.61 7.82
CA HIS A 25 -16.96 -3.81 7.97
C HIS A 25 -17.59 -2.84 8.98
N ASP A 26 -16.93 -2.57 10.07
CA ASP A 26 -17.39 -1.68 11.14
C ASP A 26 -17.29 -0.19 10.79
N GLU A 27 -16.65 0.17 9.70
CA GLU A 27 -16.61 1.54 9.18
C GLU A 27 -17.90 1.91 8.44
N LEU A 28 -18.73 0.91 8.09
CA LEU A 28 -19.97 1.11 7.36
C LEU A 28 -21.16 0.85 8.28
N HIS A 29 -22.12 1.80 8.30
CA HIS A 29 -23.39 1.57 8.98
C HIS A 29 -24.20 0.52 8.22
N GLU A 30 -24.95 -0.32 8.97
CA GLU A 30 -25.82 -1.33 8.37
C GLU A 30 -26.75 -0.74 7.31
N ALA A 31 -27.29 0.45 7.56
CA ALA A 31 -28.16 1.13 6.63
C ALA A 31 -27.49 1.43 5.28
N VAL A 32 -26.18 1.70 5.30
CA VAL A 32 -25.40 1.93 4.07
C VAL A 32 -25.21 0.62 3.33
N LEU A 33 -24.90 -0.45 4.06
CA LEU A 33 -24.73 -1.79 3.47
C LEU A 33 -26.04 -2.27 2.84
N ASP A 34 -27.17 -2.05 3.50
CA ASP A 34 -28.48 -2.44 2.99
C ASP A 34 -28.88 -1.69 1.71
N ASN A 35 -28.40 -0.45 1.55
CA ASN A 35 -28.67 0.38 0.39
C ASN A 35 -27.71 0.14 -0.78
N LEU A 36 -26.70 -0.74 -0.59
CA LEU A 36 -25.71 -1.08 -1.61
C LEU A 36 -25.73 -2.59 -1.87
N PRO A 37 -26.84 -3.12 -2.46
CA PRO A 37 -26.99 -4.57 -2.61
C PRO A 37 -25.92 -5.24 -3.47
N THR A 38 -25.19 -4.46 -4.27
CA THR A 38 -24.05 -4.94 -5.07
C THR A 38 -22.70 -4.74 -4.38
N TYR A 39 -22.70 -4.16 -3.18
CA TYR A 39 -21.48 -3.95 -2.42
C TYR A 39 -20.93 -5.31 -1.95
N SER A 40 -19.69 -5.59 -2.30
CA SER A 40 -18.97 -6.71 -1.76
C SER A 40 -17.92 -6.20 -0.78
N GLU A 41 -17.79 -6.90 0.34
CA GLU A 41 -16.74 -6.59 1.30
C GLU A 41 -15.38 -6.70 0.64
N ASP A 42 -14.46 -5.81 1.00
CA ASP A 42 -13.12 -5.83 0.44
C ASP A 42 -12.40 -7.13 0.77
N ILE A 43 -11.65 -7.64 -0.22
CA ILE A 43 -10.82 -8.83 -0.02
C ILE A 43 -9.80 -8.55 1.08
N ILE A 44 -9.72 -9.46 2.05
CA ILE A 44 -8.78 -9.36 3.16
C ILE A 44 -7.43 -9.89 2.72
N LEU A 45 -6.42 -9.02 2.75
CA LEU A 45 -5.02 -9.37 2.52
C LEU A 45 -4.28 -9.49 3.86
N PRO A 46 -3.05 -10.03 3.87
CA PRO A 46 -2.24 -10.02 5.08
C PRO A 46 -2.12 -8.62 5.68
N THR A 47 -2.04 -8.56 7.01
CA THR A 47 -1.93 -7.28 7.72
C THR A 47 -0.66 -6.53 7.29
N ARG A 48 -0.82 -5.24 7.03
CA ARG A 48 0.29 -4.39 6.64
C ARG A 48 1.03 -3.88 7.89
N THR A 49 2.36 -3.95 7.84
CA THR A 49 3.23 -3.37 8.86
C THR A 49 4.08 -2.27 8.23
N SER A 50 4.62 -1.38 9.03
CA SER A 50 5.49 -0.31 8.53
C SER A 50 6.57 0.02 9.54
N SER A 51 7.81 0.16 9.05
CA SER A 51 8.92 0.68 9.84
C SER A 51 8.81 2.19 10.05
N ASP A 52 8.07 2.89 9.21
CA ASP A 52 7.81 4.33 9.34
C ASP A 52 6.53 4.54 10.16
N GLN A 53 6.67 5.16 11.31
CA GLN A 53 5.55 5.44 12.21
C GLN A 53 4.90 6.80 11.95
N GLY A 54 5.33 7.51 10.90
CA GLY A 54 4.79 8.80 10.54
C GLY A 54 3.59 8.73 9.61
N ILE A 55 2.78 9.78 9.66
CA ILE A 55 1.67 9.97 8.74
C ILE A 55 1.62 11.43 8.32
N ASN A 56 1.24 11.70 7.07
CA ASN A 56 1.06 13.06 6.56
C ASN A 56 -0.18 13.13 5.66
N ASP A 57 -0.49 14.33 5.18
CA ASP A 57 -1.70 14.56 4.38
C ASP A 57 -1.67 13.79 3.06
N ASN A 58 -0.53 13.72 2.40
CA ASN A 58 -0.40 12.92 1.18
C ASN A 58 -0.63 11.43 1.45
N GLY A 59 -0.15 10.94 2.59
CA GLY A 59 -0.40 9.56 3.02
C GLY A 59 -1.88 9.30 3.26
N ARG A 60 -2.57 10.24 3.91
CA ARG A 60 -4.02 10.12 4.13
C ARG A 60 -4.78 10.10 2.80
N ARG A 61 -4.37 10.93 1.83
CA ARG A 61 -4.96 10.94 0.49
C ARG A 61 -4.74 9.62 -0.23
N LEU A 62 -3.55 9.04 -0.09
CA LEU A 62 -3.26 7.72 -0.66
C LEU A 62 -4.17 6.65 -0.06
N LEU A 63 -4.34 6.64 1.25
CA LEU A 63 -5.25 5.70 1.93
C LEU A 63 -6.69 5.88 1.46
N THR A 64 -7.14 7.13 1.29
CA THR A 64 -8.48 7.42 0.76
C THR A 64 -8.64 6.87 -0.66
N LEU A 65 -7.63 7.05 -1.50
CA LEU A 65 -7.62 6.48 -2.85
C LEU A 65 -7.74 4.96 -2.81
N CYS A 66 -6.97 4.31 -1.94
CA CYS A 66 -7.03 2.85 -1.79
C CYS A 66 -8.42 2.38 -1.38
N LYS A 67 -9.02 3.06 -0.41
CA LYS A 67 -10.36 2.70 0.07
C LYS A 67 -11.43 2.90 -1.00
N SER A 68 -11.32 3.96 -1.81
CA SER A 68 -12.34 4.27 -2.82
C SER A 68 -12.21 3.44 -4.10
N THR A 69 -11.04 2.90 -4.39
CA THR A 69 -10.77 2.17 -5.64
C THR A 69 -10.58 0.68 -5.44
N GLY A 70 -10.36 0.22 -4.22
CA GLY A 70 -10.00 -1.17 -3.94
C GLY A 70 -8.54 -1.50 -4.19
N ILE A 71 -7.72 -0.53 -4.58
CA ILE A 71 -6.27 -0.75 -4.72
C ILE A 71 -5.63 -0.90 -3.34
N ARG A 72 -4.56 -1.68 -3.26
CA ARG A 72 -3.91 -2.02 -1.98
C ARG A 72 -2.44 -1.68 -2.02
N ILE A 73 -1.89 -1.30 -0.87
CA ILE A 73 -0.46 -1.10 -0.68
C ILE A 73 0.20 -2.47 -0.46
N VAL A 74 1.20 -2.79 -1.26
CA VAL A 74 1.94 -4.06 -1.14
C VAL A 74 3.02 -3.96 -0.06
N ASN A 75 3.61 -2.79 0.14
CA ASN A 75 4.62 -2.55 1.17
C ASN A 75 4.12 -3.02 2.54
N GLY A 76 4.96 -3.76 3.23
CA GLY A 76 4.69 -4.16 4.61
C GLY A 76 3.75 -5.34 4.78
N ARG A 77 3.21 -5.91 3.71
CA ARG A 77 2.35 -7.10 3.78
C ARG A 77 2.83 -8.25 2.91
N HIS A 78 3.72 -8.00 1.98
CA HIS A 78 4.26 -9.07 1.15
C HIS A 78 5.14 -10.01 1.98
N PRO A 79 4.98 -11.34 1.87
CA PRO A 79 5.66 -12.30 2.75
C PRO A 79 7.16 -12.44 2.49
N GLY A 80 7.71 -11.84 1.45
CA GLY A 80 9.11 -12.01 1.03
C GLY A 80 10.15 -11.34 1.91
N GLY A 81 9.80 -10.72 3.02
CA GLY A 81 10.74 -10.01 3.92
C GLY A 81 11.18 -8.66 3.36
N PHE A 82 11.60 -7.75 4.24
CA PHE A 82 12.11 -6.42 3.89
C PHE A 82 11.15 -5.53 3.09
N SER A 83 9.90 -5.92 2.94
CA SER A 83 8.90 -5.11 2.22
C SER A 83 8.39 -3.93 3.06
N ASN A 84 8.65 -3.93 4.36
CA ASN A 84 8.19 -2.90 5.28
C ASN A 84 9.27 -1.85 5.63
N ASP A 85 10.45 -1.94 5.03
CA ASP A 85 11.54 -1.02 5.29
C ASP A 85 11.24 0.39 4.78
N VAL A 86 11.94 1.37 5.37
CA VAL A 86 11.86 2.76 4.93
C VAL A 86 12.49 2.91 3.55
N THR A 87 11.96 3.84 2.75
CA THR A 87 12.35 4.01 1.35
C THR A 87 13.08 5.33 1.07
N PHE A 88 13.12 6.23 2.03
CA PHE A 88 13.70 7.57 1.87
C PHE A 88 14.51 7.95 3.11
N CYS A 89 15.67 8.54 2.86
CA CYS A 89 16.55 9.05 3.91
C CYS A 89 16.80 10.54 3.66
N GLY A 90 16.09 11.41 4.37
CA GLY A 90 16.19 12.86 4.21
C GLY A 90 16.80 13.54 5.42
N LEU A 91 16.86 14.86 5.37
CA LEU A 91 17.44 15.69 6.44
C LEU A 91 16.68 15.53 7.76
N ARG A 92 15.37 15.20 7.70
CA ARG A 92 14.51 15.03 8.85
C ARG A 92 14.45 13.58 9.35
N GLY A 93 15.17 12.66 8.69
CA GLY A 93 15.21 11.26 9.07
C GLY A 93 14.67 10.33 7.98
N LEU A 94 14.24 9.15 8.40
CA LEU A 94 13.82 8.07 7.52
C LEU A 94 12.30 8.06 7.38
N SER A 95 11.82 7.75 6.17
CA SER A 95 10.38 7.65 5.92
C SER A 95 10.09 6.65 4.80
N THR A 96 8.85 6.17 4.74
CA THR A 96 8.35 5.35 3.64
C THR A 96 7.41 6.21 2.81
N ILE A 97 7.83 6.53 1.59
CA ILE A 97 7.08 7.39 0.66
C ILE A 97 6.98 6.79 -0.74
N ASP A 98 7.70 5.71 -0.99
CA ASP A 98 7.69 5.00 -2.27
C ASP A 98 6.95 3.68 -2.08
N TYR A 99 5.99 3.39 -2.95
CA TYR A 99 5.09 2.27 -2.78
C TYR A 99 4.89 1.47 -4.06
N LEU A 100 4.60 0.19 -3.89
CA LEU A 100 3.94 -0.62 -4.89
C LEU A 100 2.48 -0.78 -4.49
N LEU A 101 1.58 -0.43 -5.39
CA LEU A 101 0.14 -0.61 -5.23
C LEU A 101 -0.34 -1.67 -6.20
N SER A 102 -1.30 -2.50 -5.79
CA SER A 102 -1.94 -3.47 -6.66
C SER A 102 -3.42 -3.58 -6.34
N THR A 103 -4.21 -3.98 -7.32
CA THR A 103 -5.58 -4.44 -7.03
C THR A 103 -5.48 -5.70 -6.17
N ALA A 104 -6.51 -5.94 -5.33
CA ALA A 104 -6.45 -7.01 -4.33
C ALA A 104 -6.24 -8.40 -4.95
N ASP A 105 -6.89 -8.68 -6.08
CA ASP A 105 -6.75 -9.96 -6.78
C ASP A 105 -5.39 -10.10 -7.46
N MET A 106 -4.66 -9.00 -7.70
CA MET A 106 -3.32 -9.06 -8.28
C MET A 106 -2.20 -9.16 -7.25
N PHE A 107 -2.52 -9.02 -5.97
CA PHE A 107 -1.52 -9.09 -4.89
C PHE A 107 -0.71 -10.39 -4.95
N ASN A 108 -1.38 -11.52 -5.15
CA ASN A 108 -0.73 -12.83 -5.18
C ASN A 108 0.15 -13.05 -6.40
N PHE A 109 0.05 -12.20 -7.43
CA PHE A 109 0.93 -12.26 -8.59
C PHE A 109 2.26 -11.55 -8.36
N VAL A 110 2.40 -10.80 -7.27
CA VAL A 110 3.70 -10.22 -6.91
C VAL A 110 4.55 -11.34 -6.33
N GLU A 111 5.50 -11.83 -7.12
CA GLU A 111 6.37 -12.93 -6.71
C GLU A 111 7.40 -12.47 -5.71
N LYS A 112 7.90 -11.23 -5.85
CA LYS A 112 8.92 -10.68 -4.98
C LYS A 112 8.74 -9.18 -4.86
N PHE A 113 8.84 -8.68 -3.64
CA PHE A 113 8.87 -7.24 -3.37
C PHE A 113 9.87 -7.00 -2.23
N ILE A 114 10.92 -6.26 -2.52
CA ILE A 114 11.98 -5.94 -1.57
C ILE A 114 12.30 -4.45 -1.64
N VAL A 115 12.36 -3.81 -0.48
CA VAL A 115 13.00 -2.50 -0.36
C VAL A 115 14.49 -2.77 -0.17
N CYS A 116 15.29 -2.39 -1.14
CA CYS A 116 16.73 -2.64 -1.13
C CYS A 116 17.46 -1.68 -0.19
N ASN A 117 18.70 -1.96 0.10
CA ASN A 117 19.53 -1.09 0.93
C ASN A 117 19.75 0.27 0.25
N PHE A 118 19.86 1.31 1.06
CA PHE A 118 20.29 2.63 0.56
C PHE A 118 21.68 2.53 -0.05
N ASN A 119 21.93 3.38 -1.04
CA ASN A 119 23.24 3.48 -1.71
C ASN A 119 23.61 4.95 -1.93
N THR A 120 24.75 5.18 -2.59
CA THR A 120 25.26 6.54 -2.79
C THR A 120 24.63 7.29 -3.96
N PHE A 121 23.76 6.64 -4.73
CA PHE A 121 23.21 7.23 -5.96
C PHE A 121 21.94 8.02 -5.73
N SER A 122 21.21 7.78 -4.63
CA SER A 122 19.93 8.41 -4.38
C SER A 122 19.59 8.41 -2.89
N ASP A 123 18.77 9.39 -2.48
CA ASP A 123 18.18 9.42 -1.14
C ASP A 123 17.03 8.40 -0.99
N HIS A 124 16.59 7.80 -2.10
CA HIS A 124 15.58 6.77 -2.12
C HIS A 124 16.23 5.39 -2.19
N ALA A 125 15.69 4.45 -1.41
CA ALA A 125 16.06 3.05 -1.53
C ALA A 125 15.45 2.46 -2.80
N PRO A 126 16.18 1.66 -3.57
CA PRO A 126 15.59 0.97 -4.73
C PRO A 126 14.51 -0.01 -4.29
N LEU A 127 13.45 -0.12 -5.08
CA LEU A 127 12.43 -1.13 -4.92
C LEU A 127 12.67 -2.22 -5.97
N HIS A 128 12.75 -3.47 -5.51
CA HIS A 128 12.88 -4.61 -6.41
C HIS A 128 11.56 -5.38 -6.46
N ILE A 129 10.97 -5.45 -7.65
CA ILE A 129 9.64 -6.04 -7.87
C ILE A 129 9.77 -7.11 -8.95
N GLU A 130 9.29 -8.32 -8.66
CA GLU A 130 9.22 -9.39 -9.64
C GLU A 130 7.76 -9.80 -9.84
N LEU A 131 7.34 -9.81 -11.11
CA LEU A 131 6.03 -10.23 -11.54
C LEU A 131 6.21 -11.42 -12.50
N PRO A 132 5.20 -12.31 -12.63
CA PRO A 132 5.27 -13.40 -13.58
C PRO A 132 5.28 -12.87 -15.02
N CYS A 133 5.95 -13.57 -15.89
CA CYS A 133 6.01 -13.25 -17.31
C CYS A 133 4.71 -13.61 -18.04
#